data_eeafd0c4a596f872305a834e9ef3daa1
#
_entry.id   eeafd0c4a596f872305a834e9ef3daa1
#
_cell.length_a   1.000
_cell.length_b   1.000
_cell.length_c   1.000
_cell.angle_alpha   90.00
_cell.angle_beta   90.00
_cell.angle_gamma   90.00
#
_symmetry.space_group_name_H-M   'P 1'
#
loop_
_entity.id
_entity.type
_entity.pdbx_description
1 polymer ?
#
loop_
_entity_poly.entity_id
_entity_poly.type
_entity_poly.pdbx_seq_one_letter_code
_entity_poly.pdbx_strand_id
1 'polypeptide(L)'
;MKTTLGIEFEPFFPQISHRAKIGCAKYDLSTGEGVAMEQWYLNMGEVPGTPLSQIVGIYSNVKPEDRECLKTSLSRLVHGETDHDQGEVRVKDGEGWKWVRLDIMEAGLEKSSPILLLMNYD
;
A
#
# COMPACT_ATOMS: atom_id res chain seq x y z
N MET A 1 20.96 1.01 1.55
CA MET A 1 20.98 -0.35 1.03
C MET A 1 21.54 -0.39 -0.39
N LYS A 2 22.54 -1.22 -0.61
CA LYS A 2 23.11 -1.41 -1.94
C LYS A 2 22.54 -2.65 -2.59
N THR A 3 22.26 -2.55 -3.87
CA THR A 3 21.80 -3.65 -4.69
C THR A 3 22.93 -4.18 -5.55
N THR A 4 22.66 -5.18 -6.38
CA THR A 4 23.60 -5.70 -7.36
C THR A 4 24.08 -4.65 -8.37
N LEU A 5 23.36 -3.53 -8.50
CA LEU A 5 23.76 -2.41 -9.35
C LEU A 5 24.86 -1.54 -8.70
N GLY A 6 25.21 -1.77 -7.44
CA GLY A 6 26.20 -0.99 -6.74
C GLY A 6 25.74 0.42 -6.37
N ILE A 7 24.43 0.65 -6.39
CA ILE A 7 23.82 1.95 -6.11
C ILE A 7 22.96 1.83 -4.85
N GLU A 8 23.01 2.84 -4.00
CA GLU A 8 22.06 2.96 -2.90
C GLU A 8 20.78 3.55 -3.43
N PHE A 9 19.68 2.81 -3.31
CA PHE A 9 18.38 3.25 -3.80
C PHE A 9 17.67 4.20 -2.85
N GLU A 10 17.92 4.09 -1.56
CA GLU A 10 17.18 4.86 -0.56
C GLU A 10 17.18 6.37 -0.81
N PRO A 11 18.32 7.03 -1.11
CA PRO A 11 18.31 8.46 -1.42
C PRO A 11 17.53 8.83 -2.69
N PHE A 12 17.42 7.89 -3.63
CA PHE A 12 16.75 8.13 -4.91
C PHE A 12 15.29 7.69 -4.91
N PHE A 13 14.87 6.94 -3.91
CA PHE A 13 13.56 6.32 -3.90
C PHE A 13 12.39 7.32 -4.00
N PRO A 14 12.43 8.49 -3.33
CA PRO A 14 11.35 9.47 -3.50
C PRO A 14 11.18 9.94 -4.94
N GLN A 15 12.28 10.11 -5.68
CA GLN A 15 12.20 10.48 -7.09
C GLN A 15 11.65 9.35 -7.97
N ILE A 16 12.10 8.13 -7.71
CA ILE A 16 11.61 6.94 -8.41
C ILE A 16 10.12 6.78 -8.15
N SER A 17 9.72 6.90 -6.90
CA SER A 17 8.33 6.82 -6.49
C SER A 17 7.47 7.82 -7.25
N HIS A 18 7.88 9.09 -7.26
CA HIS A 18 7.11 10.14 -7.90
C HIS A 18 7.03 9.94 -9.43
N ARG A 19 8.15 9.64 -10.07
CA ARG A 19 8.21 9.52 -11.54
C ARG A 19 7.50 8.28 -12.05
N ALA A 20 7.63 7.16 -11.34
CA ALA A 20 7.02 5.89 -11.74
C ALA A 20 5.63 5.67 -11.16
N LYS A 21 5.12 6.63 -10.38
CA LYS A 21 3.80 6.53 -9.71
C LYS A 21 3.71 5.29 -8.81
N ILE A 22 4.80 5.00 -8.10
CA ILE A 22 4.88 3.89 -7.15
C ILE A 22 4.75 4.45 -5.75
N GLY A 23 3.70 4.07 -5.04
CA GLY A 23 3.49 4.46 -3.65
C GLY A 23 3.90 3.35 -2.71
N CYS A 24 4.52 3.71 -1.59
CA CYS A 24 4.87 2.77 -0.53
C CYS A 24 4.37 3.28 0.80
N ALA A 25 3.89 2.35 1.62
CA ALA A 25 3.47 2.62 2.99
C ALA A 25 3.85 1.44 3.88
N LYS A 26 4.11 1.73 5.13
CA LYS A 26 4.34 0.74 6.17
C LYS A 26 3.23 0.87 7.19
N TYR A 27 2.57 -0.23 7.52
CA TYR A 27 1.40 -0.22 8.38
C TYR A 27 1.51 -1.31 9.45
N ASP A 28 1.29 -0.94 10.70
CA ASP A 28 1.28 -1.87 11.83
C ASP A 28 -0.17 -2.22 12.16
N LEU A 29 -0.55 -3.48 11.89
CA LEU A 29 -1.91 -3.96 12.15
C LEU A 29 -2.27 -3.95 13.62
N SER A 30 -1.28 -4.11 14.51
CA SER A 30 -1.55 -4.20 15.94
C SER A 30 -1.86 -2.84 16.57
N THR A 31 -1.30 -1.76 16.03
CA THR A 31 -1.47 -0.40 16.57
C THR A 31 -2.33 0.49 15.70
N GLY A 32 -2.48 0.15 14.41
CA GLY A 32 -3.13 1.02 13.43
C GLY A 32 -2.26 2.20 13.02
N GLU A 33 -0.99 2.18 13.37
CA GLU A 33 -0.04 3.24 13.03
C GLU A 33 0.79 2.89 11.81
N GLY A 34 1.24 3.89 11.09
CA GLY A 34 2.09 3.68 9.95
C GLY A 34 2.52 4.99 9.32
N VAL A 35 3.35 4.87 8.30
CA VAL A 35 3.83 6.00 7.51
C VAL A 35 3.69 5.65 6.03
N ALA A 36 3.41 6.65 5.23
CA ALA A 36 3.27 6.48 3.78
C ALA A 36 3.99 7.61 3.06
N MET A 37 4.51 7.27 1.88
CA MET A 37 5.05 8.28 0.98
C MET A 37 3.91 9.07 0.35
N GLU A 38 4.18 10.31 -0.03
CA GLU A 38 3.19 11.18 -0.66
C GLU A 38 2.51 10.50 -1.85
N GLN A 39 3.29 9.83 -2.70
CA GLN A 39 2.74 9.17 -3.89
C GLN A 39 1.74 8.07 -3.55
N TRP A 40 1.90 7.39 -2.40
CA TRP A 40 0.93 6.40 -1.96
C TRP A 40 -0.44 7.02 -1.75
N TYR A 41 -0.47 8.18 -1.08
CA TYR A 41 -1.72 8.91 -0.86
C TYR A 41 -2.34 9.36 -2.19
N LEU A 42 -1.53 9.92 -3.07
CA LEU A 42 -2.00 10.42 -4.36
C LEU A 42 -2.61 9.30 -5.21
N ASN A 43 -1.96 8.13 -5.22
CA ASN A 43 -2.47 6.99 -5.96
C ASN A 43 -3.83 6.51 -5.43
N MET A 44 -4.05 6.64 -4.13
CA MET A 44 -5.31 6.24 -3.50
C MET A 44 -6.35 7.36 -3.45
N GLY A 45 -6.05 8.51 -4.04
CA GLY A 45 -6.97 9.64 -4.01
C GLY A 45 -7.16 10.24 -2.62
N GLU A 46 -6.16 10.07 -1.75
CA GLU A 46 -6.22 10.52 -0.37
C GLU A 46 -5.36 11.75 -0.15
N VAL A 47 -5.64 12.50 0.91
CA VAL A 47 -4.85 13.68 1.27
C VAL A 47 -3.57 13.23 1.97
N PRO A 48 -2.38 13.65 1.47
CA PRO A 48 -1.12 13.32 2.13
C PRO A 48 -1.12 13.74 3.60
N GLY A 49 -0.61 12.86 4.45
CA GLY A 49 -0.58 13.09 5.89
C GLY A 49 -1.78 12.54 6.65
N THR A 50 -2.82 12.07 5.96
CA THR A 50 -3.96 11.43 6.63
C THR A 50 -3.49 10.18 7.38
N PRO A 51 -3.89 10.00 8.65
CA PRO A 51 -3.53 8.78 9.38
C PRO A 51 -3.97 7.53 8.62
N LEU A 52 -3.07 6.56 8.50
CA LEU A 52 -3.35 5.34 7.73
C LEU A 52 -4.52 4.54 8.29
N SER A 53 -4.75 4.63 9.60
CA SER A 53 -5.90 3.98 10.24
C SER A 53 -7.25 4.49 9.72
N GLN A 54 -7.28 5.68 9.13
CA GLN A 54 -8.49 6.24 8.53
C GLN A 54 -8.66 5.81 7.07
N ILE A 55 -7.67 5.14 6.49
CA ILE A 55 -7.68 4.70 5.10
C ILE A 55 -7.72 3.19 5.00
N VAL A 56 -6.76 2.52 5.64
CA VAL A 56 -6.63 1.06 5.58
C VAL A 56 -7.81 0.40 6.29
N GLY A 57 -8.47 -0.51 5.62
CA GLY A 57 -9.65 -1.19 6.12
C GLY A 57 -10.96 -0.46 5.82
N ILE A 58 -10.92 0.83 5.54
CA ILE A 58 -12.11 1.62 5.19
C ILE A 58 -12.19 1.79 3.67
N TYR A 59 -11.11 2.27 3.07
CA TYR A 59 -10.96 2.44 1.62
C TYR A 59 -12.13 3.20 0.98
N SER A 60 -12.46 4.36 1.56
CA SER A 60 -13.62 5.15 1.13
C SER A 60 -13.56 5.59 -0.34
N ASN A 61 -12.35 5.75 -0.89
CA ASN A 61 -12.17 6.14 -2.29
C ASN A 61 -12.07 4.95 -3.25
N VAL A 62 -12.07 3.74 -2.73
CA VAL A 62 -12.10 2.52 -3.54
C VAL A 62 -13.55 2.19 -3.87
N LYS A 63 -13.79 1.79 -5.11
CA LYS A 63 -15.14 1.41 -5.54
C LYS A 63 -15.68 0.30 -4.63
N PRO A 64 -16.94 0.41 -4.15
CA PRO A 64 -17.47 -0.54 -3.16
C PRO A 64 -17.33 -2.01 -3.55
N GLU A 65 -17.51 -2.33 -4.82
CA GLU A 65 -17.39 -3.71 -5.32
C GLU A 65 -15.97 -4.26 -5.18
N ASP A 66 -14.97 -3.38 -5.15
CA ASP A 66 -13.56 -3.77 -5.08
C ASP A 66 -13.04 -3.85 -3.64
N ARG A 67 -13.77 -3.31 -2.66
CA ARG A 67 -13.34 -3.30 -1.26
C ARG A 67 -13.25 -4.69 -0.65
N GLU A 68 -14.12 -5.60 -1.07
CA GLU A 68 -14.11 -6.97 -0.57
C GLU A 68 -12.81 -7.69 -0.91
N CYS A 69 -12.26 -7.45 -2.10
CA CYS A 69 -10.98 -8.00 -2.50
C CYS A 69 -9.87 -7.58 -1.51
N LEU A 70 -9.85 -6.32 -1.11
CA LEU A 70 -8.86 -5.81 -0.16
C LEU A 70 -9.02 -6.40 1.23
N LYS A 71 -10.25 -6.54 1.69
CA LYS A 71 -10.54 -7.15 2.99
C LYS A 71 -10.12 -8.61 3.03
N THR A 72 -10.38 -9.33 1.95
CA THR A 72 -9.98 -10.72 1.80
C THR A 72 -8.46 -10.86 1.80
N SER A 73 -7.75 -10.00 1.08
CA SER A 73 -6.29 -9.98 1.06
C SER A 73 -5.69 -9.76 2.44
N LEU A 74 -6.19 -8.77 3.18
CA LEU A 74 -5.74 -8.51 4.54
C LEU A 74 -6.02 -9.69 5.47
N SER A 75 -7.21 -10.27 5.37
CA SER A 75 -7.59 -11.42 6.19
C SER A 75 -6.65 -12.61 5.95
N ARG A 76 -6.32 -12.90 4.70
CA ARG A 76 -5.42 -13.99 4.35
C ARG A 76 -4.02 -13.78 4.92
N LEU A 77 -3.51 -12.56 4.87
CA LEU A 77 -2.22 -12.21 5.45
C LEU A 77 -2.22 -12.35 6.98
N VAL A 78 -3.27 -11.82 7.62
CA VAL A 78 -3.41 -11.89 9.08
C VAL A 78 -3.48 -13.33 9.57
N HIS A 79 -4.15 -14.21 8.83
CA HIS A 79 -4.28 -15.62 9.20
C HIS A 79 -3.11 -16.50 8.73
N GLY A 80 -2.08 -15.91 8.15
CA GLY A 80 -0.89 -16.64 7.73
C GLY A 80 -1.09 -17.54 6.51
N GLU A 81 -2.16 -17.36 5.75
CA GLU A 81 -2.42 -18.14 4.55
C GLU A 81 -1.48 -17.78 3.40
N THR A 82 -0.97 -16.55 3.41
CA THR A 82 -0.01 -16.06 2.42
C THR A 82 0.88 -15.00 3.05
N ASP A 83 2.06 -14.77 2.50
CA ASP A 83 2.97 -13.71 2.94
C ASP A 83 2.90 -12.47 2.03
N HIS A 84 2.18 -12.57 0.92
CA HIS A 84 1.94 -11.44 0.03
C HIS A 84 0.65 -11.67 -0.76
N ASP A 85 0.06 -10.59 -1.25
CA ASP A 85 -1.09 -10.67 -2.13
C ASP A 85 -1.06 -9.47 -3.10
N GLN A 86 -1.69 -9.63 -4.25
CA GLN A 86 -1.79 -8.61 -5.28
C GLN A 86 -3.24 -8.49 -5.75
N GLY A 87 -3.60 -7.29 -6.15
CA GLY A 87 -4.91 -7.06 -6.74
C GLY A 87 -4.96 -5.73 -7.46
N GLU A 88 -6.04 -5.53 -8.18
CA GLU A 88 -6.34 -4.28 -8.84
C GLU A 88 -7.67 -3.78 -8.35
N VAL A 89 -7.74 -2.48 -8.04
CA VAL A 89 -8.97 -1.85 -7.57
C VAL A 89 -9.19 -0.55 -8.31
N ARG A 90 -10.44 -0.14 -8.37
CA ARG A 90 -10.81 1.15 -8.93
C ARG A 90 -10.85 2.18 -7.82
N VAL A 91 -10.11 3.26 -8.03
CA VAL A 91 -10.02 4.38 -7.09
C VAL A 91 -10.67 5.59 -7.72
N LYS A 92 -11.39 6.35 -6.92
CA LYS A 92 -12.08 7.54 -7.39
C LYS A 92 -11.11 8.54 -8.01
N ASP A 93 -11.44 9.02 -9.21
CA ASP A 93 -10.64 9.96 -9.98
C ASP A 93 -11.59 10.98 -10.62
N GLY A 94 -11.77 12.13 -9.96
CA GLY A 94 -12.77 13.10 -10.37
C GLY A 94 -14.18 12.51 -10.32
N GLU A 95 -14.88 12.51 -11.44
CA GLU A 95 -16.21 11.91 -11.56
C GLU A 95 -16.15 10.44 -11.98
N GLY A 96 -14.97 9.92 -12.28
CA GLY A 96 -14.79 8.56 -12.76
C GLY A 96 -13.92 7.74 -11.82
N TRP A 97 -13.36 6.70 -12.39
CA TRP A 97 -12.52 5.73 -11.68
C TRP A 97 -11.23 5.51 -12.45
N LYS A 98 -10.14 5.26 -11.71
CA LYS A 98 -8.88 4.81 -12.30
C LYS A 98 -8.49 3.48 -11.68
N TRP A 99 -7.81 2.64 -12.45
CA TRP A 99 -7.29 1.38 -11.94
C TRP A 99 -5.98 1.61 -11.21
N VAL A 100 -5.89 1.05 -10.02
CA VAL A 100 -4.67 1.08 -9.20
C VAL A 100 -4.33 -0.36 -8.82
N ARG A 101 -3.11 -0.74 -9.08
CA ARG A 101 -2.58 -2.04 -8.67
C ARG A 101 -2.08 -1.94 -7.24
N LEU A 102 -2.36 -2.95 -6.45
CA LEU A 102 -1.95 -3.03 -5.05
C LEU A 102 -1.13 -4.28 -4.81
N ASP A 103 -0.04 -4.11 -4.07
CA ASP A 103 0.75 -5.21 -3.54
C ASP A 103 0.80 -5.06 -2.03
N ILE A 104 0.51 -6.12 -1.30
CA ILE A 104 0.54 -6.16 0.15
C ILE A 104 1.45 -7.32 0.54
N MET A 105 2.43 -7.06 1.40
CA MET A 105 3.35 -8.11 1.85
C MET A 105 3.75 -7.90 3.29
N GLU A 106 4.15 -8.97 3.97
CA GLU A 106 4.70 -8.88 5.31
C GLU A 106 6.08 -8.22 5.24
N ALA A 107 6.29 -7.19 6.05
CA ALA A 107 7.54 -6.45 6.10
C ALA A 107 8.48 -6.92 7.20
N GLY A 108 7.99 -7.74 8.12
CA GLY A 108 8.79 -8.27 9.22
C GLY A 108 9.60 -9.48 8.79
N LEU A 109 10.74 -9.68 9.47
CA LEU A 109 11.59 -10.86 9.26
C LEU A 109 11.05 -12.09 9.97
N GLU A 110 10.14 -11.90 10.93
CA GLU A 110 9.56 -12.99 11.70
C GLU A 110 8.19 -13.37 11.13
N LYS A 111 7.91 -14.67 11.14
CA LYS A 111 6.59 -15.18 10.79
C LYS A 111 5.55 -14.58 11.72
N SER A 112 4.45 -14.10 11.17
CA SER A 112 3.35 -13.47 11.92
C SER A 112 3.65 -12.05 12.39
N SER A 113 4.59 -11.36 11.75
CA SER A 113 4.79 -9.93 12.00
C SER A 113 3.51 -9.16 11.66
N PRO A 114 3.03 -8.27 12.56
CA PRO A 114 1.87 -7.45 12.25
C PRO A 114 2.17 -6.29 11.29
N ILE A 115 3.42 -6.15 10.86
CA ILE A 115 3.85 -5.04 10.01
C ILE A 115 3.73 -5.43 8.56
N LEU A 116 3.01 -4.60 7.80
CA LEU A 116 2.79 -4.79 6.37
C LEU A 116 3.47 -3.70 5.57
N LEU A 117 4.00 -4.07 4.42
CA LEU A 117 4.40 -3.14 3.39
C LEU A 117 3.27 -3.08 2.36
N LEU A 118 2.74 -1.87 2.17
CA LEU A 118 1.66 -1.62 1.22
C LEU A 118 2.23 -0.85 0.05
N MET A 119 2.09 -1.38 -1.15
CA MET A 119 2.55 -0.70 -2.36
C MET A 119 1.37 -0.51 -3.30
N ASN A 120 1.34 0.62 -3.99
CA ASN A 120 0.34 0.87 -5.00
C ASN A 120 0.97 1.50 -6.24
N TYR A 121 0.34 1.28 -7.37
CA TYR A 121 0.80 1.75 -8.68
C TYR A 121 -0.39 2.33 -9.44
N ASP A 122 -0.23 3.54 -9.87
CA ASP A 122 -1.26 4.21 -10.68
C ASP A 122 -1.09 3.86 -12.17
#